data_810db9872e860bf30fa6235a03ca4cdb
#
_entry.id   810db9872e860bf30fa6235a03ca4cdb
#
_cell.length_a   1.000
_cell.length_b   1.000
_cell.length_c   1.000
_cell.angle_alpha   90.00
_cell.angle_beta   90.00
_cell.angle_gamma   90.00
#
_symmetry.space_group_name_H-M   'P 1'
#
loop_
_entity.id
_entity.type
_entity.pdbx_description
1 polymer ?
#
loop_
_entity_poly.entity_id
_entity_poly.type
_entity_poly.pdbx_seq_one_letter_code
_entity_poly.pdbx_strand_id
1 'polypeptide(L)'
;MNKKSRTPFLAIGLVSAYFLSIISIHIAAPDEVIEPDYFPNNCPEDSLNCSMIGPNHYRSGNLTELRINSSLDDVMEEVRNWIHTQSGTNVIGDWPGQTHSVFRTLMFRFPDDFVVKGFCDEGETVLHVYSKSRLGVSDLGVNKARVQSFAGYMSSVEMATSDCS
;
A
#
# COMPACT_ATOMS: atom_id res chain seq x y z
N MET A 1 -28.67 -48.54 10.44
CA MET A 1 -28.05 -47.88 9.26
C MET A 1 -27.16 -46.77 9.78
N ASN A 2 -25.84 -46.95 9.78
CA ASN A 2 -24.85 -45.98 10.25
C ASN A 2 -24.70 -44.87 9.19
N LYS A 3 -25.27 -43.71 9.43
CA LYS A 3 -25.08 -42.52 8.60
C LYS A 3 -23.64 -42.01 8.88
N LYS A 4 -22.62 -42.55 8.17
CA LYS A 4 -21.27 -41.99 8.21
C LYS A 4 -21.37 -40.51 7.90
N SER A 5 -21.04 -39.67 8.87
CA SER A 5 -21.04 -38.23 8.75
C SER A 5 -20.13 -37.79 7.58
N ARG A 6 -20.69 -37.15 6.57
CA ARG A 6 -19.95 -36.58 5.42
C ARG A 6 -19.31 -35.24 5.78
N THR A 7 -19.62 -34.72 6.96
CA THR A 7 -19.18 -33.41 7.48
C THR A 7 -17.66 -33.21 7.52
N PRO A 8 -16.82 -34.18 8.00
CA PRO A 8 -15.38 -33.97 8.05
C PRO A 8 -14.74 -33.83 6.67
N PHE A 9 -15.22 -34.59 5.68
CA PHE A 9 -14.69 -34.50 4.31
C PHE A 9 -15.03 -33.18 3.63
N LEU A 10 -16.23 -32.64 3.88
CA LEU A 10 -16.64 -31.31 3.39
C LEU A 10 -15.78 -30.20 4.01
N ALA A 11 -15.54 -30.26 5.32
CA ALA A 11 -14.69 -29.29 6.02
C ALA A 11 -13.25 -29.30 5.50
N ILE A 12 -12.67 -30.49 5.31
CA ILE A 12 -11.32 -30.65 4.74
C ILE A 12 -11.28 -30.08 3.32
N GLY A 13 -12.29 -30.34 2.49
CA GLY A 13 -12.37 -29.84 1.12
C GLY A 13 -12.40 -28.30 1.08
N LEU A 14 -13.19 -27.65 1.94
CA LEU A 14 -13.28 -26.19 2.03
C LEU A 14 -11.96 -25.56 2.49
N VAL A 15 -11.32 -26.13 3.50
CA VAL A 15 -10.03 -25.68 4.01
C VAL A 15 -8.95 -25.81 2.92
N SER A 16 -8.92 -26.94 2.22
CA SER A 16 -7.97 -27.14 1.12
C SER A 16 -8.18 -26.14 -0.02
N ALA A 17 -9.43 -25.89 -0.42
CA ALA A 17 -9.78 -24.92 -1.46
C ALA A 17 -9.33 -23.48 -1.05
N TYR A 18 -9.51 -23.12 0.21
CA TYR A 18 -9.05 -21.84 0.74
C TYR A 18 -7.52 -21.69 0.63
N PHE A 19 -6.74 -22.67 1.08
CA PHE A 19 -5.28 -22.60 0.97
C PHE A 19 -4.80 -22.62 -0.48
N LEU A 20 -5.44 -23.39 -1.36
CA LEU A 20 -5.14 -23.39 -2.78
C LEU A 20 -5.41 -22.02 -3.42
N SER A 21 -6.47 -21.32 -3.01
CA SER A 21 -6.75 -19.97 -3.51
C SER A 21 -5.66 -18.97 -3.09
N ILE A 22 -5.17 -19.02 -1.84
CA ILE A 22 -4.06 -18.18 -1.37
C ILE A 22 -2.77 -18.45 -2.17
N ILE A 23 -2.44 -19.73 -2.38
CA ILE A 23 -1.26 -20.13 -3.16
C ILE A 23 -1.39 -19.61 -4.61
N SER A 24 -2.56 -19.78 -5.22
CA SER A 24 -2.81 -19.29 -6.58
C SER A 24 -2.66 -17.77 -6.69
N ILE A 25 -3.16 -17.00 -5.72
CA ILE A 25 -3.01 -15.55 -5.66
C ILE A 25 -1.53 -15.16 -5.56
N HIS A 26 -0.77 -15.87 -4.70
CA HIS A 26 0.66 -15.59 -4.52
C HIS A 26 1.48 -15.87 -5.80
N ILE A 27 1.15 -16.93 -6.53
CA ILE A 27 1.79 -17.26 -7.81
C ILE A 27 1.39 -16.27 -8.91
N ALA A 28 0.13 -15.83 -8.93
CA ALA A 28 -0.38 -14.91 -9.95
C ALA A 28 0.13 -13.45 -9.78
N ALA A 29 0.55 -13.09 -8.58
CA ALA A 29 1.03 -11.74 -8.27
C ALA A 29 2.30 -11.80 -7.38
N PRO A 30 3.44 -12.15 -7.95
CA PRO A 30 4.71 -12.17 -7.24
C PRO A 30 5.10 -10.77 -6.77
N ASP A 31 5.95 -10.69 -5.75
CA ASP A 31 6.46 -9.42 -5.26
C ASP A 31 7.49 -8.85 -6.26
N GLU A 32 7.13 -7.72 -6.86
CA GLU A 32 8.00 -6.92 -7.73
C GLU A 32 8.36 -5.63 -7.00
N VAL A 33 9.65 -5.30 -6.97
CA VAL A 33 10.13 -4.08 -6.30
C VAL A 33 10.04 -2.90 -7.26
N ILE A 34 9.41 -1.82 -6.82
CA ILE A 34 9.38 -0.53 -7.54
C ILE A 34 10.54 0.31 -7.03
N GLU A 35 11.61 0.38 -7.80
CA GLU A 35 12.78 1.18 -7.49
C GLU A 35 12.50 2.69 -7.63
N PRO A 36 13.30 3.58 -7.01
CA PRO A 36 13.06 5.04 -7.02
C PRO A 36 12.90 5.67 -8.41
N ASP A 37 13.65 5.19 -9.40
CA ASP A 37 13.60 5.69 -10.78
C ASP A 37 12.33 5.25 -11.53
N TYR A 38 11.62 4.26 -11.00
CA TYR A 38 10.40 3.69 -11.58
C TYR A 38 9.14 4.01 -10.77
N PHE A 39 9.17 5.07 -9.94
CA PHE A 39 7.94 5.51 -9.25
C PHE A 39 6.82 5.76 -10.26
N PRO A 40 5.62 5.19 -10.08
CA PRO A 40 4.54 5.28 -11.04
C PRO A 40 4.07 6.73 -11.27
N ASN A 41 3.97 7.14 -12.53
CA ASN A 41 3.55 8.49 -12.89
C ASN A 41 2.03 8.70 -12.85
N ASN A 42 1.25 7.62 -12.97
CA ASN A 42 -0.22 7.67 -12.99
C ASN A 42 -0.84 6.33 -12.59
N CYS A 43 -2.08 6.37 -12.14
CA CYS A 43 -2.92 5.18 -12.09
C CYS A 43 -3.39 4.82 -13.51
N PRO A 44 -3.64 3.53 -13.81
CA PRO A 44 -4.32 3.16 -15.07
C PRO A 44 -5.67 3.86 -15.20
N GLU A 45 -6.04 4.22 -16.41
CA GLU A 45 -7.34 4.85 -16.71
C GLU A 45 -8.48 3.97 -16.21
N ASP A 46 -9.50 4.60 -15.65
CA ASP A 46 -10.71 3.96 -15.09
C ASP A 46 -10.44 2.86 -14.02
N SER A 47 -9.23 2.83 -13.46
CA SER A 47 -8.88 1.85 -12.43
C SER A 47 -9.68 2.07 -11.15
N LEU A 48 -10.40 1.06 -10.71
CA LEU A 48 -11.09 1.07 -9.42
C LEU A 48 -10.24 0.50 -8.28
N ASN A 49 -9.01 0.04 -8.56
CA ASN A 49 -8.09 -0.56 -7.59
C ASN A 49 -6.76 0.20 -7.45
N CYS A 50 -6.74 1.48 -7.84
CA CYS A 50 -5.59 2.37 -7.70
C CYS A 50 -6.00 3.68 -7.02
N SER A 51 -5.08 4.27 -6.26
CA SER A 51 -5.19 5.62 -5.69
C SER A 51 -3.80 6.25 -5.61
N MET A 52 -3.68 7.54 -5.91
CA MET A 52 -2.40 8.22 -6.01
C MET A 52 -2.50 9.67 -5.54
N ILE A 53 -1.54 10.11 -4.72
CA ILE A 53 -1.21 11.51 -4.45
C ILE A 53 0.05 11.82 -5.25
N GLY A 54 0.00 12.83 -6.09
CA GLY A 54 1.09 13.23 -6.99
C GLY A 54 0.55 14.15 -8.09
N PRO A 55 1.39 14.57 -9.07
CA PRO A 55 0.97 15.46 -10.15
C PRO A 55 -0.24 14.95 -10.93
N ASN A 56 -0.32 13.64 -11.12
CA ASN A 56 -1.45 12.96 -11.76
C ASN A 56 -2.33 12.26 -10.70
N HIS A 57 -2.72 13.02 -9.66
CA HIS A 57 -3.50 12.49 -8.55
C HIS A 57 -4.78 11.78 -9.01
N TYR A 58 -5.09 10.68 -8.35
CA TYR A 58 -6.24 9.86 -8.69
C TYR A 58 -6.87 9.25 -7.43
N ARG A 59 -8.17 9.48 -7.24
CA ARG A 59 -8.94 8.98 -6.08
C ARG A 59 -8.31 9.31 -4.72
N SER A 60 -7.50 10.37 -4.65
CA SER A 60 -6.77 10.81 -3.46
C SER A 60 -7.59 11.66 -2.47
N GLY A 61 -8.83 12.04 -2.84
CA GLY A 61 -9.57 13.06 -2.09
C GLY A 61 -9.17 14.49 -2.45
N ASN A 62 -8.72 14.70 -3.68
CA ASN A 62 -8.18 15.96 -4.24
C ASN A 62 -6.80 16.38 -3.70
N LEU A 63 -6.09 15.49 -3.02
CA LEU A 63 -4.71 15.75 -2.62
C LEU A 63 -3.79 15.56 -3.82
N THR A 64 -3.01 16.58 -4.14
CA THR A 64 -2.01 16.57 -5.22
C THR A 64 -0.61 16.23 -4.69
N GLU A 65 -0.32 16.59 -3.43
CA GLU A 65 0.93 16.33 -2.73
C GLU A 65 0.71 16.48 -1.21
N LEU A 66 1.62 15.97 -0.42
CA LEU A 66 1.71 16.25 1.01
C LEU A 66 3.01 17.02 1.25
N ARG A 67 2.92 18.25 1.77
CA ARG A 67 4.06 19.10 2.11
C ARG A 67 4.24 19.14 3.62
N ILE A 68 5.46 18.92 4.07
CA ILE A 68 5.80 18.79 5.48
C ILE A 68 7.08 19.59 5.75
N ASN A 69 7.00 20.53 6.68
CA ASN A 69 8.13 21.36 7.08
C ASN A 69 9.02 20.60 8.08
N SER A 70 9.72 19.59 7.58
CA SER A 70 10.66 18.77 8.32
C SER A 70 11.67 18.14 7.36
N SER A 71 12.78 17.62 7.87
CA SER A 71 13.82 16.99 7.05
C SER A 71 13.28 15.75 6.32
N LEU A 72 13.85 15.43 5.16
CA LEU A 72 13.48 14.24 4.39
C LEU A 72 13.64 12.96 5.23
N ASP A 73 14.70 12.86 6.02
CA ASP A 73 15.00 11.70 6.84
C ASP A 73 13.95 11.49 7.94
N ASP A 74 13.57 12.55 8.65
CA ASP A 74 12.54 12.50 9.70
C ASP A 74 11.17 12.12 9.12
N VAL A 75 10.80 12.73 7.98
CA VAL A 75 9.54 12.43 7.29
C VAL A 75 9.52 11.00 6.79
N MET A 76 10.62 10.49 6.21
CA MET A 76 10.68 9.10 5.74
C MET A 76 10.75 8.10 6.90
N GLU A 77 11.26 8.49 8.07
CA GLU A 77 11.14 7.68 9.28
C GLU A 77 9.67 7.54 9.72
N GLU A 78 8.90 8.62 9.72
CA GLU A 78 7.47 8.59 10.04
C GLU A 78 6.65 7.80 9.00
N VAL A 79 7.03 7.83 7.72
CA VAL A 79 6.47 6.95 6.68
C VAL A 79 6.67 5.49 7.07
N ARG A 80 7.89 5.08 7.46
CA ARG A 80 8.19 3.72 7.90
C ARG A 80 7.43 3.35 9.17
N ASN A 81 7.38 4.25 10.14
CA ASN A 81 6.63 4.06 11.39
C ASN A 81 5.15 3.77 11.10
N TRP A 82 4.50 4.57 10.25
CA TRP A 82 3.11 4.32 9.87
C TRP A 82 2.95 2.95 9.21
N ILE A 83 3.81 2.59 8.25
CA ILE A 83 3.77 1.28 7.57
C ILE A 83 3.88 0.14 8.59
N HIS A 84 4.78 0.23 9.56
CA HIS A 84 4.97 -0.80 10.58
C HIS A 84 3.77 -0.97 11.53
N THR A 85 2.95 0.06 11.70
CA THR A 85 1.69 -0.07 12.47
C THR A 85 0.59 -0.80 11.72
N GLN A 86 0.72 -0.98 10.39
CA GLN A 86 -0.31 -1.60 9.57
C GLN A 86 -0.21 -3.13 9.59
N SER A 87 -1.34 -3.81 9.78
CA SER A 87 -1.38 -5.28 9.75
C SER A 87 -1.26 -5.83 8.33
N GLY A 88 -0.57 -6.96 8.19
CA GLY A 88 -0.43 -7.67 6.92
C GLY A 88 0.50 -6.99 5.92
N THR A 89 1.40 -6.11 6.41
CA THR A 89 2.33 -5.33 5.62
C THR A 89 3.72 -5.94 5.64
N ASN A 90 4.42 -5.84 4.52
CA ASN A 90 5.82 -6.19 4.38
C ASN A 90 6.54 -5.13 3.54
N VAL A 91 7.63 -4.55 4.06
CA VAL A 91 8.50 -3.66 3.29
C VAL A 91 9.37 -4.53 2.39
N ILE A 92 9.33 -4.27 1.08
CA ILE A 92 10.09 -5.02 0.07
C ILE A 92 11.16 -4.17 -0.61
N GLY A 93 11.14 -2.86 -0.39
CA GLY A 93 12.18 -1.92 -0.83
C GLY A 93 12.19 -0.69 0.05
N ASP A 94 13.37 -0.27 0.47
CA ASP A 94 13.56 0.92 1.32
C ASP A 94 14.84 1.65 0.93
N TRP A 95 14.70 2.93 0.62
CA TRP A 95 15.78 3.83 0.20
C TRP A 95 15.61 5.16 0.96
N PRO A 96 16.61 6.03 0.99
CA PRO A 96 16.50 7.31 1.71
C PRO A 96 15.25 8.13 1.32
N GLY A 97 14.93 8.20 0.04
CA GLY A 97 13.79 8.99 -0.47
C GLY A 97 12.60 8.15 -0.95
N GLN A 98 12.58 6.83 -0.78
CA GLN A 98 11.43 6.02 -1.19
C GLN A 98 11.30 4.74 -0.38
N THR A 99 10.07 4.41 0.00
CA THR A 99 9.72 3.13 0.63
C THR A 99 8.65 2.44 -0.19
N HIS A 100 8.87 1.14 -0.50
CA HIS A 100 7.88 0.28 -1.14
C HIS A 100 7.47 -0.85 -0.20
N SER A 101 6.20 -0.94 0.09
CA SER A 101 5.60 -1.98 0.92
C SER A 101 4.44 -2.67 0.22
N VAL A 102 4.20 -3.93 0.58
CA VAL A 102 3.08 -4.74 0.10
C VAL A 102 2.13 -4.97 1.26
N PHE A 103 0.89 -4.54 1.08
CA PHE A 103 -0.22 -4.80 1.98
C PHE A 103 -0.98 -6.04 1.49
N ARG A 104 -1.28 -6.97 2.40
CA ARG A 104 -2.04 -8.17 2.05
C ARG A 104 -3.38 -8.18 2.76
N THR A 105 -4.46 -8.30 1.99
CA THR A 105 -5.81 -8.36 2.53
C THR A 105 -5.97 -9.50 3.53
N LEU A 106 -6.84 -9.31 4.54
CA LEU A 106 -6.95 -10.21 5.68
C LEU A 106 -7.33 -11.65 5.28
N MET A 107 -8.34 -11.82 4.41
CA MET A 107 -8.89 -13.14 4.09
C MET A 107 -8.07 -13.87 3.00
N PHE A 108 -7.97 -13.29 1.82
CA PHE A 108 -7.39 -13.96 0.66
C PHE A 108 -5.95 -13.56 0.36
N ARG A 109 -5.38 -12.67 1.17
CA ARG A 109 -3.99 -12.23 1.04
C ARG A 109 -3.68 -11.58 -0.31
N PHE A 110 -4.67 -10.94 -0.95
CA PHE A 110 -4.44 -10.16 -2.16
C PHE A 110 -3.39 -9.08 -1.91
N PRO A 111 -2.34 -9.02 -2.75
CA PRO A 111 -1.27 -8.06 -2.59
C PRO A 111 -1.64 -6.71 -3.21
N ASP A 112 -1.44 -5.66 -2.44
CA ASP A 112 -1.52 -4.26 -2.88
C ASP A 112 -0.16 -3.60 -2.69
N ASP A 113 0.36 -2.97 -3.73
CA ASP A 113 1.53 -2.11 -3.61
C ASP A 113 1.18 -0.80 -2.91
N PHE A 114 2.08 -0.36 -2.04
CA PHE A 114 2.05 0.95 -1.43
C PHE A 114 3.45 1.55 -1.49
N VAL A 115 3.60 2.59 -2.29
CA VAL A 115 4.88 3.27 -2.51
C VAL A 115 4.76 4.71 -2.09
N VAL A 116 5.69 5.17 -1.28
CA VAL A 116 5.83 6.57 -0.89
C VAL A 116 7.18 7.06 -1.38
N LYS A 117 7.18 8.15 -2.13
CA LYS A 117 8.37 8.85 -2.59
C LYS A 117 8.41 10.23 -1.96
N GLY A 118 9.49 10.54 -1.25
CA GLY A 118 9.81 11.82 -0.65
C GLY A 118 10.95 12.50 -1.38
N PHE A 119 10.88 13.81 -1.49
CA PHE A 119 11.94 14.66 -2.04
C PHE A 119 11.81 16.08 -1.48
N CYS A 120 12.90 16.83 -1.55
CA CYS A 120 12.90 18.23 -1.12
C CYS A 120 12.43 19.13 -2.26
N ASP A 121 11.52 20.06 -1.92
CA ASP A 121 11.05 21.10 -2.81
C ASP A 121 10.75 22.38 -1.99
N GLU A 122 11.37 23.50 -2.38
CA GLU A 122 11.23 24.80 -1.70
C GLU A 122 11.50 24.78 -0.17
N GLY A 123 12.40 23.90 0.30
CA GLY A 123 12.77 23.77 1.71
C GLY A 123 11.83 22.86 2.52
N GLU A 124 10.80 22.32 1.91
CA GLU A 124 9.88 21.35 2.52
C GLU A 124 10.10 19.94 1.96
N THR A 125 9.76 18.94 2.73
CA THR A 125 9.63 17.58 2.24
C THR A 125 8.28 17.38 1.58
N VAL A 126 8.29 16.98 0.31
CA VAL A 126 7.10 16.65 -0.48
C VAL A 126 6.98 15.15 -0.60
N LEU A 127 5.79 14.60 -0.34
CA LEU A 127 5.48 13.19 -0.52
C LEU A 127 4.51 12.98 -1.67
N HIS A 128 4.89 12.06 -2.57
CA HIS A 128 4.00 11.41 -3.51
C HIS A 128 3.68 10.00 -3.03
N VAL A 129 2.46 9.55 -3.23
CA VAL A 129 1.97 8.26 -2.73
C VAL A 129 1.27 7.51 -3.85
N TYR A 130 1.57 6.24 -3.99
CA TYR A 130 0.92 5.34 -4.93
C TYR A 130 0.46 4.08 -4.21
N SER A 131 -0.80 3.69 -4.41
CA SER A 131 -1.34 2.45 -3.87
C SER A 131 -2.23 1.76 -4.91
N LYS A 132 -1.91 0.49 -5.23
CA LYS A 132 -2.60 -0.28 -6.26
C LYS A 132 -2.61 -1.76 -5.97
N SER A 133 -3.74 -2.41 -6.19
CA SER A 133 -3.82 -3.87 -6.17
C SER A 133 -3.13 -4.47 -7.40
N ARG A 134 -2.30 -5.50 -7.19
CA ARG A 134 -1.64 -6.24 -8.27
C ARG A 134 -2.62 -7.09 -9.07
N LEU A 135 -3.73 -7.51 -8.47
CA LEU A 135 -4.76 -8.36 -9.07
C LEU A 135 -6.14 -7.71 -8.99
N GLY A 136 -6.97 -8.04 -9.99
CA GLY A 136 -8.36 -7.62 -10.05
C GLY A 136 -8.55 -6.22 -10.64
N VAL A 137 -9.82 -5.89 -10.91
CA VAL A 137 -10.23 -4.60 -11.51
C VAL A 137 -10.77 -3.62 -10.47
N SER A 138 -11.09 -4.09 -9.25
CA SER A 138 -11.62 -3.28 -8.16
C SER A 138 -11.16 -3.85 -6.81
N ASP A 139 -10.86 -2.94 -5.88
CA ASP A 139 -10.43 -3.23 -4.52
C ASP A 139 -11.47 -2.83 -3.46
N LEU A 140 -12.71 -2.52 -3.88
CA LEU A 140 -13.78 -1.98 -3.03
C LEU A 140 -13.39 -0.68 -2.29
N GLY A 141 -12.42 0.07 -2.81
CA GLY A 141 -11.95 1.33 -2.24
C GLY A 141 -10.84 1.18 -1.18
N VAL A 142 -10.27 0.00 -1.01
CA VAL A 142 -9.21 -0.25 -0.01
C VAL A 142 -7.99 0.63 -0.24
N ASN A 143 -7.49 0.71 -1.48
CA ASN A 143 -6.34 1.56 -1.80
C ASN A 143 -6.64 3.05 -1.59
N LYS A 144 -7.84 3.52 -1.95
CA LYS A 144 -8.28 4.89 -1.66
C LYS A 144 -8.29 5.17 -0.16
N ALA A 145 -8.89 4.29 0.63
CA ALA A 145 -8.96 4.44 2.09
C ALA A 145 -7.56 4.43 2.73
N ARG A 146 -6.65 3.59 2.22
CA ARG A 146 -5.26 3.52 2.68
C ARG A 146 -4.51 4.82 2.43
N VAL A 147 -4.58 5.36 1.21
CA VAL A 147 -3.95 6.64 0.86
C VAL A 147 -4.49 7.78 1.71
N GLN A 148 -5.80 7.84 1.94
CA GLN A 148 -6.43 8.86 2.79
C GLN A 148 -6.05 8.68 4.28
N SER A 149 -5.98 7.45 4.78
CA SER A 149 -5.53 7.17 6.16
C SER A 149 -4.08 7.58 6.37
N PHE A 150 -3.20 7.25 5.41
CA PHE A 150 -1.81 7.68 5.43
C PHE A 150 -1.68 9.21 5.42
N ALA A 151 -2.37 9.90 4.51
CA ALA A 151 -2.36 11.35 4.43
C ALA A 151 -2.87 12.00 5.73
N GLY A 152 -3.93 11.46 6.33
CA GLY A 152 -4.45 11.90 7.63
C GLY A 152 -3.41 11.74 8.75
N TYR A 153 -2.70 10.62 8.79
CA TYR A 153 -1.62 10.39 9.76
C TYR A 153 -0.50 11.41 9.57
N MET A 154 0.05 11.54 8.36
CA MET A 154 1.16 12.47 8.07
C MET A 154 0.80 13.94 8.35
N SER A 155 -0.48 14.30 8.22
CA SER A 155 -0.97 15.65 8.56
C SER A 155 -1.17 15.87 10.06
N SER A 156 -1.19 14.81 10.87
CA SER A 156 -1.47 14.87 12.31
C SER A 156 -0.27 14.58 13.20
N VAL A 157 0.76 13.93 12.67
CA VAL A 157 1.96 13.60 13.44
C VAL A 157 2.79 14.86 13.65
N GLU A 158 3.26 15.08 14.90
CA GLU A 158 4.14 16.17 15.23
C GLU A 158 5.59 15.80 14.90
N MET A 159 6.24 16.60 14.08
CA MET A 159 7.65 16.48 13.72
C MET A 159 8.40 17.75 14.03
N ALA A 160 9.71 17.65 14.27
CA ALA A 160 10.55 18.82 14.44
C ALA A 160 10.59 19.63 13.13
N THR A 161 10.36 20.93 13.22
CA THR A 161 10.47 21.82 12.06
C THR A 161 11.93 21.98 11.68
N SER A 162 12.27 21.65 10.45
CA SER A 162 13.61 21.79 9.88
C SER A 162 13.53 21.91 8.36
N ASP A 163 14.51 22.58 7.76
CA ASP A 163 14.60 22.64 6.30
C ASP A 163 14.90 21.27 5.72
N CYS A 164 14.24 20.93 4.63
CA CYS A 164 14.57 19.78 3.81
C CYS A 164 15.83 20.09 2.98
N SER A 165 16.89 19.32 3.18
CA SER A 165 18.18 19.48 2.49
C SER A 165 18.71 18.12 2.03
#